data_b40d80c7a9770d4f0288e2836c5e8984
#
_entry.id   b40d80c7a9770d4f0288e2836c5e8984
#
_cell.length_a   1.000
_cell.length_b   1.000
_cell.length_c   1.000
_cell.angle_alpha   90.00
_cell.angle_beta   90.00
_cell.angle_gamma   90.00
#
_symmetry.space_group_name_H-M   'P 1'
#
loop_
_entity.id
_entity.type
_entity.pdbx_description
1 polymer ?
#
loop_
_entity_poly.entity_id
_entity_poly.type
_entity_poly.pdbx_seq_one_letter_code
_entity_poly.pdbx_strand_id
1 'polypeptide(L)'
;MLNDARAQVDEVYRTESRRVLATLIRLLLDFDLAEEALHEAFAAALERWPREGMPANPRAWLVSAGRFKAIDAIRRRARYDATLSEFAKEVDAAAEEPLEPTDHDIDDDRLRLIFTCCHPALSPEAQIAMTLREVCGLTTEEIAHAFLTKPATIAQRIVRAKSKIRDARIPYEVPVSSQLPARLDAVLRVIYLVFNEGYSASSGGSLTRAELSAEALRLGRLLLNLLPDPETTGLLALMLLQESRRAARTSPGGDLILLEDQDRSLWHRDQIAEGLSLVEGALSSGRFGVYTLQAAIAAVHAEARDAAKTDWGQIVALYDVLLRVDPSTVVELNRAVAVAMRDGPLAGLQLIENLLNRGELTDYHLAHSARAELCRRLERTEEARQAYERALTLVRQEPERRFLERRLNTLRQ
;
A
#
# COMPACT_ATOMS: atom_id res chain seq x y z
N MET A 1 -1.08 40.09 -0.63
CA MET A 1 -1.02 39.81 0.82
C MET A 1 -2.11 38.82 1.27
N LEU A 2 -3.44 39.08 1.18
CA LEU A 2 -4.45 38.09 1.61
C LEU A 2 -4.48 36.80 0.79
N ASN A 3 -4.25 36.87 -0.53
CA ASN A 3 -4.13 35.69 -1.41
C ASN A 3 -2.84 34.88 -1.12
N ASP A 4 -1.80 35.54 -0.73
CA ASP A 4 -0.50 34.95 -0.42
C ASP A 4 -0.56 34.18 0.92
N ALA A 5 -1.20 34.72 1.93
CA ALA A 5 -1.40 34.07 3.22
C ALA A 5 -2.30 32.81 3.09
N ARG A 6 -3.35 32.85 2.24
CA ARG A 6 -4.16 31.64 1.97
C ARG A 6 -3.35 30.56 1.27
N ALA A 7 -2.57 30.92 0.26
CA ALA A 7 -1.69 29.95 -0.41
C ALA A 7 -0.68 29.32 0.55
N GLN A 8 -0.15 30.10 1.51
CA GLN A 8 0.74 29.58 2.56
C GLN A 8 0.02 28.60 3.49
N VAL A 9 -1.21 28.91 3.94
CA VAL A 9 -2.01 27.99 4.77
C VAL A 9 -2.34 26.71 4.00
N ASP A 10 -2.70 26.80 2.72
CA ASP A 10 -2.97 25.64 1.87
C ASP A 10 -1.72 24.75 1.69
N GLU A 11 -0.54 25.36 1.58
CA GLU A 11 0.73 24.61 1.52
C GLU A 11 1.01 23.91 2.84
N VAL A 12 0.87 24.58 3.97
CA VAL A 12 1.01 23.98 5.31
C VAL A 12 -0.03 22.88 5.52
N TYR A 13 -1.26 23.05 5.03
CA TYR A 13 -2.28 21.99 5.10
C TYR A 13 -1.85 20.73 4.35
N ARG A 14 -1.34 20.88 3.13
CA ARG A 14 -0.90 19.74 2.31
C ARG A 14 0.29 19.01 2.92
N THR A 15 1.23 19.73 3.50
CA THR A 15 2.49 19.16 4.01
C THR A 15 2.40 18.67 5.46
N GLU A 16 1.62 19.36 6.32
CA GLU A 16 1.67 19.17 7.76
C GLU A 16 0.38 18.61 8.39
N SER A 17 -0.77 18.67 7.69
CA SER A 17 -2.06 18.31 8.33
C SER A 17 -2.06 16.89 8.92
N ARG A 18 -1.44 15.90 8.26
CA ARG A 18 -1.40 14.52 8.75
C ARG A 18 -0.46 14.32 9.93
N ARG A 19 0.60 15.11 10.00
CA ARG A 19 1.51 15.14 11.16
C ARG A 19 0.82 15.75 12.38
N VAL A 20 0.16 16.88 12.17
CA VAL A 20 -0.64 17.55 13.23
C VAL A 20 -1.76 16.63 13.71
N LEU A 21 -2.48 15.97 12.78
CA LEU A 21 -3.54 15.03 13.12
C LEU A 21 -3.02 13.88 14.00
N ALA A 22 -1.90 13.25 13.63
CA ALA A 22 -1.32 12.16 14.40
C ALA A 22 -1.03 12.57 15.86
N THR A 23 -0.44 13.76 16.05
CA THR A 23 -0.19 14.31 17.37
C THR A 23 -1.49 14.61 18.13
N LEU A 24 -2.49 15.20 17.45
CA LEU A 24 -3.79 15.48 18.09
C LEU A 24 -4.51 14.17 18.49
N ILE A 25 -4.46 13.11 17.68
CA ILE A 25 -5.04 11.80 18.04
C ILE A 25 -4.36 11.26 19.31
N ARG A 26 -3.03 11.35 19.40
CA ARG A 26 -2.29 10.93 20.62
C ARG A 26 -2.73 11.72 21.85
N LEU A 27 -2.87 13.03 21.71
CA LEU A 27 -3.20 13.92 22.83
C LEU A 27 -4.66 13.81 23.26
N LEU A 28 -5.57 13.53 22.33
CA LEU A 28 -7.01 13.53 22.56
C LEU A 28 -7.60 12.11 22.68
N LEU A 29 -6.82 11.07 22.31
CA LEU A 29 -7.21 9.66 22.33
C LEU A 29 -8.51 9.34 21.56
N ASP A 30 -8.93 10.25 20.67
CA ASP A 30 -10.15 10.13 19.87
C ASP A 30 -9.93 10.71 18.47
N PHE A 31 -10.24 9.91 17.44
CA PHE A 31 -10.02 10.27 16.03
C PHE A 31 -10.94 11.40 15.58
N ASP A 32 -12.21 11.35 15.97
CA ASP A 32 -13.21 12.30 15.49
C ASP A 32 -12.99 13.67 16.13
N LEU A 33 -12.66 13.67 17.43
CA LEU A 33 -12.29 14.89 18.15
C LEU A 33 -10.99 15.50 17.62
N ALA A 34 -10.01 14.67 17.23
CA ALA A 34 -8.75 15.14 16.65
C ALA A 34 -8.97 15.73 15.24
N GLU A 35 -9.84 15.15 14.41
CA GLU A 35 -10.23 15.73 13.12
C GLU A 35 -10.95 17.08 13.30
N GLU A 36 -11.90 17.18 14.24
CA GLU A 36 -12.57 18.45 14.58
C GLU A 36 -11.54 19.52 15.03
N ALA A 37 -10.63 19.12 15.93
CA ALA A 37 -9.56 19.99 16.44
C ALA A 37 -8.59 20.46 15.33
N LEU A 38 -8.26 19.59 14.40
CA LEU A 38 -7.44 19.92 13.23
C LEU A 38 -8.11 21.01 12.37
N HIS A 39 -9.39 20.80 12.03
CA HIS A 39 -10.14 21.77 11.23
C HIS A 39 -10.25 23.13 11.92
N GLU A 40 -10.52 23.15 13.23
CA GLU A 40 -10.58 24.37 14.03
C GLU A 40 -9.21 25.08 14.10
N ALA A 41 -8.11 24.32 14.17
CA ALA A 41 -6.76 24.88 14.16
C ALA A 41 -6.45 25.58 12.83
N PHE A 42 -6.78 24.94 11.71
CA PHE A 42 -6.58 25.55 10.39
C PHE A 42 -7.53 26.71 10.12
N ALA A 43 -8.77 26.67 10.62
CA ALA A 43 -9.67 27.82 10.59
C ALA A 43 -9.09 29.02 11.35
N ALA A 44 -8.53 28.78 12.54
CA ALA A 44 -7.85 29.83 13.31
C ALA A 44 -6.57 30.35 12.60
N ALA A 45 -5.83 29.48 11.90
CA ALA A 45 -4.67 29.89 11.10
C ALA A 45 -5.08 30.82 9.94
N LEU A 46 -6.16 30.50 9.22
CA LEU A 46 -6.72 31.35 8.16
C LEU A 46 -7.14 32.74 8.65
N GLU A 47 -7.55 32.88 9.91
CA GLU A 47 -7.94 34.15 10.51
C GLU A 47 -6.76 34.96 11.04
N ARG A 48 -5.78 34.27 11.67
CA ARG A 48 -4.69 34.94 12.42
C ARG A 48 -3.44 35.18 11.58
N TRP A 49 -2.95 34.21 10.83
CA TRP A 49 -1.71 34.33 10.10
C TRP A 49 -1.65 35.47 9.07
N PRO A 50 -2.77 35.85 8.40
CA PRO A 50 -2.77 37.04 7.55
C PRO A 50 -2.51 38.36 8.29
N ARG A 51 -2.75 38.40 9.60
CA ARG A 51 -2.61 39.61 10.44
C ARG A 51 -1.35 39.60 11.30
N GLU A 52 -1.02 38.43 11.85
CA GLU A 52 0.03 38.25 12.85
C GLU A 52 1.35 37.74 12.21
N GLY A 53 1.28 37.29 10.95
CA GLY A 53 2.34 36.57 10.27
C GLY A 53 2.32 35.05 10.57
N MET A 54 2.97 34.28 9.71
CA MET A 54 3.11 32.84 9.92
C MET A 54 4.11 32.60 11.07
N PRO A 55 3.77 31.74 12.07
CA PRO A 55 4.66 31.44 13.18
C PRO A 55 5.94 30.74 12.71
N ALA A 56 7.01 30.86 13.49
CA ALA A 56 8.29 30.21 13.18
C ALA A 56 8.17 28.66 13.11
N ASN A 57 7.26 28.09 13.93
CA ASN A 57 6.90 26.68 13.85
C ASN A 57 5.38 26.54 13.66
N PRO A 58 4.90 26.51 12.39
CA PRO A 58 3.46 26.41 12.07
C PRO A 58 2.82 25.14 12.64
N ARG A 59 3.55 24.03 12.67
CA ARG A 59 3.09 22.73 13.16
C ARG A 59 2.80 22.76 14.66
N ALA A 60 3.76 23.23 15.46
CA ALA A 60 3.58 23.37 16.92
C ALA A 60 2.42 24.30 17.25
N TRP A 61 2.28 25.39 16.51
CA TRP A 61 1.17 26.33 16.67
C TRP A 61 -0.19 25.66 16.38
N LEU A 62 -0.30 24.87 15.29
CA LEU A 62 -1.51 24.15 14.93
C LEU A 62 -1.89 23.09 15.97
N VAL A 63 -0.92 22.32 16.47
CA VAL A 63 -1.15 21.34 17.54
C VAL A 63 -1.69 22.05 18.79
N SER A 64 -1.04 23.13 19.21
CA SER A 64 -1.46 23.91 20.39
C SER A 64 -2.85 24.51 20.21
N ALA A 65 -3.14 25.12 19.05
CA ALA A 65 -4.43 25.70 18.73
C ALA A 65 -5.55 24.65 18.71
N GLY A 66 -5.33 23.52 18.05
CA GLY A 66 -6.29 22.42 17.96
C GLY A 66 -6.57 21.81 19.33
N ARG A 67 -5.51 21.52 20.10
CA ARG A 67 -5.65 21.02 21.48
C ARG A 67 -6.47 21.96 22.36
N PHE A 68 -6.13 23.25 22.37
CA PHE A 68 -6.86 24.24 23.15
C PHE A 68 -8.36 24.24 22.80
N LYS A 69 -8.68 24.24 21.52
CA LYS A 69 -10.06 24.21 21.02
C LYS A 69 -10.79 22.92 21.44
N ALA A 70 -10.13 21.76 21.34
CA ALA A 70 -10.70 20.48 21.76
C ALA A 70 -11.01 20.44 23.25
N ILE A 71 -10.07 20.88 24.10
CA ILE A 71 -10.26 20.96 25.56
C ILE A 71 -11.45 21.88 25.89
N ASP A 72 -11.56 23.04 25.25
CA ASP A 72 -12.67 23.95 25.46
C ASP A 72 -14.02 23.33 25.02
N ALA A 73 -14.03 22.58 23.91
CA ALA A 73 -15.22 21.86 23.47
C ALA A 73 -15.63 20.74 24.44
N ILE A 74 -14.63 19.94 24.90
CA ILE A 74 -14.87 18.88 25.91
C ILE A 74 -15.42 19.48 27.22
N ARG A 75 -14.81 20.55 27.73
CA ARG A 75 -15.26 21.23 28.95
C ARG A 75 -16.68 21.78 28.83
N ARG A 76 -17.06 22.28 27.66
CA ARG A 76 -18.44 22.71 27.38
C ARG A 76 -19.42 21.54 27.39
N ARG A 77 -19.07 20.42 26.76
CA ARG A 77 -19.91 19.20 26.73
C ARG A 77 -19.99 18.53 28.10
N ALA A 78 -18.88 18.47 28.85
CA ALA A 78 -18.83 17.89 30.20
C ALA A 78 -19.71 18.60 31.25
N ARG A 79 -20.12 19.89 31.04
CA ARG A 79 -21.09 20.57 31.89
C ARG A 79 -22.51 19.98 31.82
N TYR A 80 -22.78 19.18 30.78
CA TYR A 80 -24.09 18.58 30.52
C TYR A 80 -24.10 17.06 30.66
N ASP A 81 -22.90 16.41 30.78
CA ASP A 81 -22.77 14.96 30.87
C ASP A 81 -21.65 14.55 31.83
N ALA A 82 -22.03 13.84 32.90
CA ALA A 82 -21.11 13.41 33.96
C ALA A 82 -20.03 12.40 33.47
N THR A 83 -20.33 11.60 32.43
CA THR A 83 -19.40 10.65 31.82
C THR A 83 -18.26 11.34 31.08
N LEU A 84 -18.50 12.51 30.48
CA LEU A 84 -17.51 13.35 29.84
C LEU A 84 -16.59 14.09 30.83
N SER A 85 -17.00 14.20 32.08
CA SER A 85 -16.21 14.86 33.13
C SER A 85 -14.95 14.06 33.51
N GLU A 86 -15.01 12.73 33.46
CA GLU A 86 -13.86 11.86 33.73
C GLU A 86 -12.88 11.90 32.56
N PHE A 87 -13.38 11.84 31.34
CA PHE A 87 -12.59 12.00 30.10
C PHE A 87 -11.91 13.39 30.01
N ALA A 88 -12.62 14.45 30.44
CA ALA A 88 -12.01 15.77 30.49
C ALA A 88 -10.80 15.84 31.45
N LYS A 89 -10.83 15.10 32.56
CA LYS A 89 -9.70 15.02 33.50
C LYS A 89 -8.51 14.26 32.93
N GLU A 90 -8.74 13.19 32.16
CA GLU A 90 -7.68 12.44 31.48
C GLU A 90 -7.00 13.31 30.42
N VAL A 91 -7.77 14.05 29.63
CA VAL A 91 -7.24 14.99 28.62
C VAL A 91 -6.54 16.18 29.29
N ASP A 92 -7.05 16.70 30.44
CA ASP A 92 -6.40 17.77 31.22
C ASP A 92 -5.07 17.28 31.83
N ALA A 93 -5.00 16.04 32.33
CA ALA A 93 -3.76 15.45 32.86
C ALA A 93 -2.70 15.26 31.77
N ALA A 94 -3.11 14.83 30.56
CA ALA A 94 -2.25 14.83 29.38
C ALA A 94 -1.88 16.26 28.92
N ALA A 95 -2.60 17.28 29.43
CA ALA A 95 -2.39 18.69 29.10
C ALA A 95 -1.25 19.37 29.87
N GLU A 96 -0.74 18.78 30.92
CA GLU A 96 0.35 19.34 31.75
C GLU A 96 1.75 19.07 31.15
N GLU A 97 1.87 18.25 30.10
CA GLU A 97 3.14 18.09 29.38
C GLU A 97 3.49 19.36 28.58
N PRO A 98 4.76 19.83 28.64
CA PRO A 98 5.23 21.00 27.89
C PRO A 98 5.05 20.81 26.38
N LEU A 99 4.38 21.76 25.74
CA LEU A 99 3.93 21.69 24.34
C LEU A 99 4.86 22.46 23.39
N GLU A 100 6.12 22.09 23.32
CA GLU A 100 6.89 22.26 22.08
C GLU A 100 7.24 20.88 21.57
N PRO A 101 6.32 20.20 20.81
CA PRO A 101 6.65 18.93 20.22
C PRO A 101 7.83 19.15 19.28
N THR A 102 8.90 18.41 19.52
CA THR A 102 10.06 18.38 18.63
C THR A 102 9.65 17.66 17.33
N ASP A 103 10.39 17.88 16.24
CA ASP A 103 10.14 17.14 14.99
C ASP A 103 10.22 15.61 15.21
N HIS A 104 11.02 15.17 16.18
CA HIS A 104 11.17 13.77 16.55
C HIS A 104 9.90 13.21 17.22
N ASP A 105 9.26 13.95 18.13
CA ASP A 105 8.00 13.50 18.77
C ASP A 105 6.87 13.31 17.76
N ILE A 106 6.82 14.18 16.75
CA ILE A 106 5.80 14.14 15.70
C ILE A 106 6.01 12.98 14.73
N ASP A 107 7.25 12.65 14.41
CA ASP A 107 7.56 11.48 13.59
C ASP A 107 7.23 10.19 14.33
N ASP A 108 7.45 10.12 15.63
CA ASP A 108 7.01 9.04 16.50
C ASP A 108 5.47 8.91 16.52
N ASP A 109 4.73 10.01 16.56
CA ASP A 109 3.27 9.98 16.52
C ASP A 109 2.70 9.43 15.21
N ARG A 110 3.36 9.70 14.08
CA ARG A 110 2.99 9.08 12.79
C ARG A 110 3.22 7.57 12.80
N LEU A 111 4.33 7.14 13.38
CA LEU A 111 4.61 5.70 13.51
C LEU A 111 3.56 5.02 14.40
N ARG A 112 3.20 5.64 15.54
CA ARG A 112 2.11 5.18 16.41
C ARG A 112 0.80 5.05 15.65
N LEU A 113 0.46 6.07 14.85
CA LEU A 113 -0.75 6.05 14.03
C LEU A 113 -0.77 4.91 13.01
N ILE A 114 0.36 4.67 12.33
CA ILE A 114 0.50 3.55 11.39
C ILE A 114 0.23 2.21 12.09
N PHE A 115 0.86 1.97 13.24
CA PHE A 115 0.66 0.73 13.98
C PHE A 115 -0.77 0.59 14.53
N THR A 116 -1.41 1.68 14.91
CA THR A 116 -2.82 1.68 15.35
C THR A 116 -3.76 1.35 14.19
N CYS A 117 -3.61 1.98 13.04
CA CYS A 117 -4.41 1.71 11.84
C CYS A 117 -4.23 0.28 11.31
N CYS A 118 -3.03 -0.29 11.45
CA CYS A 118 -2.70 -1.65 11.02
C CYS A 118 -2.82 -2.67 12.15
N HIS A 119 -3.56 -2.38 13.24
CA HIS A 119 -3.69 -3.29 14.37
C HIS A 119 -4.40 -4.61 13.98
N PRO A 120 -3.89 -5.80 14.39
CA PRO A 120 -4.46 -7.11 14.01
C PRO A 120 -5.91 -7.34 14.46
N ALA A 121 -6.41 -6.58 15.43
CA ALA A 121 -7.83 -6.63 15.82
C ALA A 121 -8.77 -6.06 14.75
N LEU A 122 -8.26 -5.29 13.79
CA LEU A 122 -9.02 -4.78 12.64
C LEU A 122 -8.96 -5.79 11.49
N SER A 123 -10.03 -5.86 10.68
CA SER A 123 -9.97 -6.65 9.44
C SER A 123 -9.01 -6.02 8.43
N PRO A 124 -8.44 -6.79 7.49
CA PRO A 124 -7.53 -6.25 6.46
C PRO A 124 -8.11 -5.06 5.70
N GLU A 125 -9.40 -5.11 5.35
CA GLU A 125 -10.07 -4.03 4.63
C GLU A 125 -10.24 -2.78 5.50
N ALA A 126 -10.42 -2.95 6.82
CA ALA A 126 -10.47 -1.85 7.77
C ALA A 126 -9.09 -1.23 7.97
N GLN A 127 -8.04 -2.04 8.08
CA GLN A 127 -6.66 -1.58 8.16
C GLN A 127 -6.29 -0.72 6.93
N ILE A 128 -6.62 -1.20 5.72
CA ILE A 128 -6.37 -0.46 4.47
C ILE A 128 -7.14 0.88 4.49
N ALA A 129 -8.45 0.86 4.77
CA ALA A 129 -9.27 2.05 4.77
C ALA A 129 -8.79 3.09 5.79
N MET A 130 -8.45 2.65 7.01
CA MET A 130 -7.89 3.50 8.06
C MET A 130 -6.54 4.09 7.66
N THR A 131 -5.63 3.28 7.13
CA THR A 131 -4.29 3.74 6.73
C THR A 131 -4.39 4.79 5.62
N LEU A 132 -5.19 4.54 4.58
CA LEU A 132 -5.38 5.49 3.48
C LEU A 132 -6.04 6.78 3.95
N ARG A 133 -7.03 6.70 4.85
CA ARG A 133 -7.73 7.88 5.37
C ARG A 133 -6.86 8.69 6.32
N GLU A 134 -6.36 8.06 7.39
CA GLU A 134 -5.76 8.77 8.52
C GLU A 134 -4.26 9.06 8.31
N VAL A 135 -3.53 8.16 7.67
CA VAL A 135 -2.09 8.32 7.44
C VAL A 135 -1.79 8.96 6.08
N CYS A 136 -2.44 8.49 5.01
CA CYS A 136 -2.22 9.01 3.66
C CYS A 136 -3.06 10.25 3.35
N GLY A 137 -4.19 10.43 4.01
CA GLY A 137 -5.03 11.62 3.87
C GLY A 137 -6.01 11.59 2.70
N LEU A 138 -6.27 10.42 2.13
CA LEU A 138 -7.26 10.27 1.07
C LEU A 138 -8.67 10.51 1.60
N THR A 139 -9.51 11.06 0.76
CA THR A 139 -10.94 11.20 1.05
C THR A 139 -11.66 9.85 0.97
N THR A 140 -12.82 9.75 1.59
CA THR A 140 -13.66 8.54 1.51
C THR A 140 -14.04 8.22 0.07
N GLU A 141 -14.29 9.24 -0.75
CA GLU A 141 -14.61 9.15 -2.17
C GLU A 141 -13.44 8.61 -2.98
N GLU A 142 -12.22 9.12 -2.75
CA GLU A 142 -10.99 8.63 -3.41
C GLU A 142 -10.72 7.16 -3.07
N ILE A 143 -10.84 6.77 -1.80
CA ILE A 143 -10.69 5.38 -1.36
C ILE A 143 -11.76 4.49 -2.01
N ALA A 144 -13.02 4.95 -2.03
CA ALA A 144 -14.12 4.20 -2.62
C ALA A 144 -13.93 4.01 -4.14
N HIS A 145 -13.48 5.06 -4.83
CA HIS A 145 -13.14 4.99 -6.25
C HIS A 145 -11.99 4.02 -6.50
N ALA A 146 -10.93 4.09 -5.67
CA ALA A 146 -9.77 3.23 -5.79
C ALA A 146 -10.10 1.73 -5.61
N PHE A 147 -11.06 1.38 -4.78
CA PHE A 147 -11.47 -0.01 -4.53
C PHE A 147 -12.78 -0.41 -5.23
N LEU A 148 -13.27 0.40 -6.19
CA LEU A 148 -14.52 0.18 -6.93
C LEU A 148 -15.71 -0.17 -6.02
N THR A 149 -15.83 0.55 -4.92
CA THR A 149 -16.90 0.37 -3.94
C THR A 149 -17.68 1.69 -3.75
N LYS A 150 -18.74 1.65 -2.95
CA LYS A 150 -19.54 2.84 -2.67
C LYS A 150 -18.88 3.66 -1.54
N PRO A 151 -18.86 5.01 -1.61
CA PRO A 151 -18.37 5.85 -0.51
C PRO A 151 -18.99 5.52 0.85
N ALA A 152 -20.30 5.24 0.91
CA ALA A 152 -20.98 4.83 2.13
C ALA A 152 -20.41 3.53 2.75
N THR A 153 -19.92 2.60 1.92
CA THR A 153 -19.28 1.35 2.40
C THR A 153 -17.95 1.66 3.07
N ILE A 154 -17.14 2.53 2.49
CA ILE A 154 -15.85 2.96 3.07
C ILE A 154 -16.11 3.77 4.35
N ALA A 155 -17.02 4.75 4.33
CA ALA A 155 -17.38 5.54 5.50
C ALA A 155 -17.80 4.64 6.68
N GLN A 156 -18.69 3.66 6.43
CA GLN A 156 -19.15 2.72 7.44
C GLN A 156 -18.01 1.83 7.98
N ARG A 157 -17.07 1.43 7.10
CA ARG A 157 -15.89 0.65 7.46
C ARG A 157 -14.96 1.44 8.38
N ILE A 158 -14.70 2.71 8.06
CA ILE A 158 -13.88 3.62 8.86
C ILE A 158 -14.54 3.87 10.24
N VAL A 159 -15.83 4.18 10.27
CA VAL A 159 -16.57 4.40 11.54
C VAL A 159 -16.51 3.17 12.45
N ARG A 160 -16.72 1.97 11.90
CA ARG A 160 -16.61 0.71 12.67
C ARG A 160 -15.18 0.45 13.15
N ALA A 161 -14.17 0.79 12.35
CA ALA A 161 -12.78 0.66 12.75
C ALA A 161 -12.43 1.61 13.89
N LYS A 162 -12.83 2.89 13.80
CA LYS A 162 -12.66 3.88 14.88
C LYS A 162 -13.35 3.43 16.17
N SER A 163 -14.61 2.97 16.08
CA SER A 163 -15.32 2.41 17.25
C SER A 163 -14.58 1.20 17.83
N LYS A 164 -14.11 0.28 16.99
CA LYS A 164 -13.35 -0.90 17.42
C LYS A 164 -12.05 -0.51 18.13
N ILE A 165 -11.33 0.49 17.64
CA ILE A 165 -10.10 0.99 18.27
C ILE A 165 -10.43 1.54 19.67
N ARG A 166 -11.46 2.37 19.79
CA ARG A 166 -11.91 2.95 21.05
C ARG A 166 -12.40 1.89 22.03
N ASP A 167 -13.33 1.03 21.61
CA ASP A 167 -14.04 0.08 22.49
C ASP A 167 -13.08 -1.04 22.98
N ALA A 168 -12.14 -1.47 22.13
CA ALA A 168 -11.10 -2.43 22.48
C ALA A 168 -9.89 -1.77 23.17
N ARG A 169 -9.89 -0.46 23.38
CA ARG A 169 -8.77 0.32 23.95
C ARG A 169 -7.45 -0.03 23.28
N ILE A 170 -7.46 -0.06 21.94
CA ILE A 170 -6.23 -0.34 21.17
C ILE A 170 -5.23 0.78 21.47
N PRO A 171 -4.01 0.42 21.96
CA PRO A 171 -3.05 1.43 22.39
C PRO A 171 -2.51 2.24 21.21
N TYR A 172 -2.26 3.52 21.48
CA TYR A 172 -1.68 4.47 20.54
C TYR A 172 -0.16 4.56 20.76
N GLU A 173 0.54 3.48 20.43
CA GLU A 173 1.96 3.32 20.75
C GLU A 173 2.71 2.55 19.66
N VAL A 174 4.03 2.72 19.62
CA VAL A 174 4.91 1.81 18.89
C VAL A 174 4.98 0.51 19.67
N PRO A 175 4.77 -0.65 19.04
CA PRO A 175 4.81 -1.93 19.73
C PRO A 175 6.15 -2.17 20.42
N VAL A 176 6.12 -2.86 21.58
CA VAL A 176 7.36 -3.28 22.26
C VAL A 176 8.17 -4.23 21.37
N SER A 177 9.49 -4.29 21.59
CA SER A 177 10.44 -5.03 20.73
C SER A 177 10.04 -6.49 20.49
N SER A 178 9.39 -7.15 21.44
CA SER A 178 8.92 -8.54 21.30
C SER A 178 7.73 -8.70 20.34
N GLN A 179 6.91 -7.66 20.18
CA GLN A 179 5.72 -7.65 19.31
C GLN A 179 6.01 -7.00 17.96
N LEU A 180 7.07 -6.20 17.89
CA LEU A 180 7.38 -5.37 16.73
C LEU A 180 7.47 -6.15 15.41
N PRO A 181 8.11 -7.34 15.31
CA PRO A 181 8.18 -8.06 14.04
C PRO A 181 6.79 -8.41 13.49
N ALA A 182 5.93 -9.05 14.29
CA ALA A 182 4.58 -9.43 13.85
C ALA A 182 3.69 -8.23 13.51
N ARG A 183 3.88 -7.11 14.22
CA ARG A 183 3.15 -5.86 13.97
C ARG A 183 3.67 -5.15 12.71
N LEU A 184 4.98 -5.19 12.47
CA LEU A 184 5.59 -4.67 11.24
C LEU A 184 5.10 -5.47 10.03
N ASP A 185 5.02 -6.80 10.11
CA ASP A 185 4.46 -7.64 9.05
C ASP A 185 3.04 -7.21 8.65
N ALA A 186 2.19 -6.86 9.62
CA ALA A 186 0.85 -6.36 9.34
C ALA A 186 0.89 -5.02 8.57
N VAL A 187 1.78 -4.11 8.95
CA VAL A 187 1.98 -2.82 8.26
C VAL A 187 2.49 -3.03 6.83
N LEU A 188 3.53 -3.85 6.66
CA LEU A 188 4.10 -4.16 5.33
C LEU A 188 3.06 -4.80 4.42
N ARG A 189 2.23 -5.70 4.95
CA ARG A 189 1.12 -6.32 4.21
C ARG A 189 0.10 -5.29 3.74
N VAL A 190 -0.28 -4.32 4.58
CA VAL A 190 -1.20 -3.25 4.20
C VAL A 190 -0.62 -2.40 3.07
N ILE A 191 0.64 -1.98 3.19
CA ILE A 191 1.33 -1.19 2.15
C ILE A 191 1.38 -1.99 0.83
N TYR A 192 1.73 -3.26 0.91
CA TYR A 192 1.78 -4.15 -0.26
C TYR A 192 0.42 -4.33 -0.93
N LEU A 193 -0.66 -4.50 -0.16
CA LEU A 193 -2.01 -4.61 -0.70
C LEU A 193 -2.47 -3.31 -1.39
N VAL A 194 -2.16 -2.16 -0.81
CA VAL A 194 -2.43 -0.84 -1.44
C VAL A 194 -1.64 -0.71 -2.74
N PHE A 195 -0.37 -1.08 -2.73
CA PHE A 195 0.47 -1.07 -3.93
C PHE A 195 -0.07 -1.99 -5.01
N ASN A 196 -0.40 -3.24 -4.67
CA ASN A 196 -0.90 -4.21 -5.63
C ASN A 196 -2.19 -3.73 -6.31
N GLU A 197 -3.14 -3.15 -5.56
CA GLU A 197 -4.34 -2.57 -6.14
C GLU A 197 -4.03 -1.38 -7.06
N GLY A 198 -2.98 -0.62 -6.77
CA GLY A 198 -2.48 0.46 -7.62
C GLY A 198 -1.77 -0.06 -8.87
N TYR A 199 -0.95 -1.08 -8.73
CA TYR A 199 -0.15 -1.65 -9.80
C TYR A 199 -0.94 -2.55 -10.75
N SER A 200 -1.87 -3.33 -10.23
CA SER A 200 -2.77 -4.22 -10.98
C SER A 200 -4.12 -4.26 -10.30
N ALA A 201 -5.03 -3.41 -10.77
CA ALA A 201 -6.37 -3.31 -10.19
C ALA A 201 -7.09 -4.66 -10.21
N SER A 202 -7.76 -5.02 -9.12
CA SER A 202 -8.47 -6.30 -8.99
C SER A 202 -9.69 -6.41 -9.91
N SER A 203 -10.19 -5.28 -10.43
CA SER A 203 -11.34 -5.21 -11.34
C SER A 203 -11.46 -3.85 -12.02
N GLY A 204 -12.30 -3.74 -13.05
CA GLY A 204 -12.60 -2.48 -13.72
C GLY A 204 -11.96 -2.30 -15.08
N GLY A 205 -12.11 -1.11 -15.64
CA GLY A 205 -11.72 -0.76 -17.00
C GLY A 205 -10.25 -0.35 -17.17
N SER A 206 -9.52 -0.10 -16.09
CA SER A 206 -8.10 0.29 -16.11
C SER A 206 -7.22 -0.79 -15.47
N LEU A 207 -6.05 -1.04 -16.07
CA LEU A 207 -5.08 -1.99 -15.50
C LEU A 207 -4.43 -1.47 -14.22
N THR A 208 -4.22 -0.17 -14.12
CA THR A 208 -3.47 0.46 -13.02
C THR A 208 -4.26 1.61 -12.40
N ARG A 209 -3.96 1.90 -11.12
CA ARG A 209 -4.44 3.04 -10.34
C ARG A 209 -3.24 3.76 -9.75
N ALA A 210 -2.68 4.67 -10.54
CA ALA A 210 -1.40 5.32 -10.27
C ALA A 210 -1.36 6.03 -8.91
N GLU A 211 -2.49 6.59 -8.47
CA GLU A 211 -2.63 7.28 -7.19
C GLU A 211 -2.37 6.34 -6.00
N LEU A 212 -2.85 5.09 -6.06
CA LEU A 212 -2.61 4.12 -4.99
C LEU A 212 -1.17 3.63 -4.95
N SER A 213 -0.56 3.35 -6.11
CA SER A 213 0.85 2.95 -6.14
C SER A 213 1.76 4.09 -5.67
N ALA A 214 1.46 5.34 -6.02
CA ALA A 214 2.19 6.50 -5.54
C ALA A 214 2.07 6.67 -4.01
N GLU A 215 0.87 6.51 -3.44
CA GLU A 215 0.66 6.57 -2.00
C GLU A 215 1.35 5.42 -1.26
N ALA A 216 1.34 4.20 -1.81
CA ALA A 216 2.06 3.07 -1.23
C ALA A 216 3.58 3.33 -1.21
N LEU A 217 4.15 3.87 -2.28
CA LEU A 217 5.56 4.27 -2.35
C LEU A 217 5.88 5.36 -1.32
N ARG A 218 5.02 6.38 -1.19
CA ARG A 218 5.19 7.45 -0.20
C ARG A 218 5.17 6.89 1.22
N LEU A 219 4.23 5.99 1.51
CA LEU A 219 4.09 5.35 2.82
C LEU A 219 5.27 4.41 3.12
N GLY A 220 5.75 3.67 2.11
CA GLY A 220 6.95 2.82 2.23
C GLY A 220 8.21 3.63 2.57
N ARG A 221 8.43 4.78 1.91
CA ARG A 221 9.52 5.69 2.25
C ARG A 221 9.39 6.28 3.65
N LEU A 222 8.17 6.68 4.04
CA LEU A 222 7.89 7.16 5.38
C LEU A 222 8.24 6.10 6.43
N LEU A 223 7.76 4.87 6.24
CA LEU A 223 8.02 3.78 7.19
C LEU A 223 9.52 3.47 7.28
N LEU A 224 10.22 3.43 6.15
CA LEU A 224 11.67 3.19 6.14
C LEU A 224 12.45 4.26 6.91
N ASN A 225 12.03 5.53 6.80
CA ASN A 225 12.65 6.63 7.54
C ASN A 225 12.38 6.56 9.05
N LEU A 226 11.17 6.14 9.45
CA LEU A 226 10.76 6.07 10.86
C LEU A 226 11.24 4.79 11.54
N LEU A 227 11.27 3.69 10.81
CA LEU A 227 11.63 2.36 11.30
C LEU A 227 12.45 1.62 10.24
N PRO A 228 13.77 1.84 10.18
CA PRO A 228 14.66 1.12 9.27
C PRO A 228 14.65 -0.38 9.56
N ASP A 229 14.21 -1.17 8.59
CA ASP A 229 14.16 -2.63 8.67
C ASP A 229 14.43 -3.24 7.27
N PRO A 230 15.13 -4.38 7.15
CA PRO A 230 15.44 -5.01 5.86
C PRO A 230 14.20 -5.35 5.02
N GLU A 231 13.11 -5.82 5.63
CA GLU A 231 11.87 -6.13 4.89
C GLU A 231 11.10 -4.87 4.48
N THR A 232 11.16 -3.79 5.26
CA THR A 232 10.68 -2.47 4.82
C THR A 232 11.47 -1.98 3.60
N THR A 233 12.80 -2.14 3.62
CA THR A 233 13.70 -1.83 2.51
C THR A 233 13.36 -2.69 1.28
N GLY A 234 13.19 -4.00 1.47
CA GLY A 234 12.80 -4.95 0.43
C GLY A 234 11.44 -4.62 -0.19
N LEU A 235 10.44 -4.28 0.62
CA LEU A 235 9.13 -3.88 0.10
C LEU A 235 9.20 -2.59 -0.73
N LEU A 236 9.93 -1.58 -0.27
CA LEU A 236 10.11 -0.34 -1.05
C LEU A 236 10.83 -0.62 -2.36
N ALA A 237 11.88 -1.45 -2.34
CA ALA A 237 12.59 -1.87 -3.54
C ALA A 237 11.67 -2.60 -4.53
N LEU A 238 10.86 -3.55 -4.05
CA LEU A 238 9.90 -4.28 -4.86
C LEU A 238 8.91 -3.32 -5.55
N MET A 239 8.35 -2.39 -4.78
CA MET A 239 7.39 -1.41 -5.30
C MET A 239 8.04 -0.50 -6.37
N LEU A 240 9.26 -0.01 -6.14
CA LEU A 240 9.99 0.82 -7.10
C LEU A 240 10.29 0.06 -8.41
N LEU A 241 10.80 -1.16 -8.31
CA LEU A 241 11.12 -1.99 -9.48
C LEU A 241 9.88 -2.35 -10.30
N GLN A 242 8.75 -2.62 -9.63
CA GLN A 242 7.49 -2.88 -10.31
C GLN A 242 6.92 -1.61 -10.96
N GLU A 243 6.88 -0.49 -10.21
CA GLU A 243 6.35 0.79 -10.67
C GLU A 243 7.16 1.36 -11.85
N SER A 244 8.46 1.12 -11.89
CA SER A 244 9.35 1.58 -12.97
C SER A 244 8.86 1.17 -14.37
N ARG A 245 8.11 0.08 -14.46
CA ARG A 245 7.60 -0.51 -15.72
C ARG A 245 6.19 -0.04 -16.08
N ARG A 246 5.53 0.77 -15.24
CA ARG A 246 4.11 1.13 -15.41
C ARG A 246 3.79 1.65 -16.81
N ALA A 247 4.62 2.55 -17.35
CA ALA A 247 4.41 3.14 -18.67
C ALA A 247 4.45 2.13 -19.82
N ALA A 248 5.18 1.02 -19.64
CA ALA A 248 5.33 -0.02 -20.67
C ALA A 248 4.30 -1.16 -20.55
N ARG A 249 3.44 -1.16 -19.51
CA ARG A 249 2.52 -2.28 -19.25
C ARG A 249 1.22 -2.21 -20.04
N THR A 250 0.89 -1.04 -20.58
CA THR A 250 -0.33 -0.84 -21.36
C THR A 250 -0.04 -0.13 -22.66
N SER A 251 -0.75 -0.52 -23.73
CA SER A 251 -0.76 0.23 -24.98
C SER A 251 -1.52 1.57 -24.81
N PRO A 252 -1.42 2.51 -25.77
CA PRO A 252 -2.23 3.72 -25.78
C PRO A 252 -3.75 3.44 -25.74
N GLY A 253 -4.18 2.27 -26.22
CA GLY A 253 -5.57 1.80 -26.13
C GLY A 253 -5.94 1.14 -24.79
N GLY A 254 -5.03 1.10 -23.82
CA GLY A 254 -5.25 0.47 -22.51
C GLY A 254 -5.19 -1.05 -22.52
N ASP A 255 -4.62 -1.68 -23.56
CA ASP A 255 -4.45 -3.13 -23.63
C ASP A 255 -3.19 -3.58 -22.87
N LEU A 256 -3.29 -4.73 -22.21
CA LEU A 256 -2.17 -5.36 -21.50
C LEU A 256 -1.02 -5.72 -22.45
N ILE A 257 0.21 -5.32 -22.10
CA ILE A 257 1.47 -5.73 -22.74
C ILE A 257 2.21 -6.65 -21.78
N LEU A 258 2.54 -7.87 -22.24
CA LEU A 258 3.30 -8.84 -21.45
C LEU A 258 4.72 -8.33 -21.20
N LEU A 259 5.33 -8.78 -20.12
CA LEU A 259 6.68 -8.36 -19.72
C LEU A 259 7.74 -8.59 -20.81
N GLU A 260 7.61 -9.68 -21.56
CA GLU A 260 8.50 -10.02 -22.66
C GLU A 260 8.37 -9.08 -23.87
N ASP A 261 7.17 -8.47 -24.05
CA ASP A 261 6.84 -7.57 -25.16
C ASP A 261 6.98 -6.07 -24.78
N GLN A 262 7.33 -5.76 -23.51
CA GLN A 262 7.45 -4.39 -23.04
C GLN A 262 8.65 -3.67 -23.64
N ASP A 263 8.44 -2.45 -24.11
CA ASP A 263 9.52 -1.53 -24.47
C ASP A 263 10.24 -1.04 -23.20
N ARG A 264 11.43 -1.58 -22.96
CA ARG A 264 12.26 -1.25 -21.79
C ARG A 264 12.82 0.17 -21.82
N SER A 265 12.74 0.88 -22.95
CA SER A 265 13.13 2.29 -23.02
C SER A 265 12.16 3.21 -22.25
N LEU A 266 10.92 2.74 -22.06
CA LEU A 266 9.89 3.41 -21.28
C LEU A 266 10.01 3.17 -19.77
N TRP A 267 10.93 2.30 -19.33
CA TRP A 267 11.11 2.01 -17.91
C TRP A 267 11.85 3.15 -17.21
N HIS A 268 11.37 3.51 -16.03
CA HIS A 268 11.90 4.63 -15.24
C HIS A 268 13.24 4.27 -14.59
N ARG A 269 14.33 4.79 -15.17
CA ARG A 269 15.71 4.41 -14.80
C ARG A 269 16.09 4.77 -13.37
N ASP A 270 15.64 5.91 -12.86
CA ASP A 270 15.95 6.33 -11.48
C ASP A 270 15.28 5.41 -10.45
N GLN A 271 14.03 4.98 -10.70
CA GLN A 271 13.36 4.01 -9.83
C GLN A 271 14.05 2.64 -9.86
N ILE A 272 14.56 2.23 -11.02
CA ILE A 272 15.33 0.99 -11.13
C ILE A 272 16.62 1.11 -10.33
N ALA A 273 17.38 2.19 -10.50
CA ALA A 273 18.65 2.39 -9.80
C ALA A 273 18.45 2.44 -8.27
N GLU A 274 17.43 3.18 -7.78
CA GLU A 274 17.06 3.22 -6.36
C GLU A 274 16.66 1.81 -5.89
N GLY A 275 15.80 1.13 -6.61
CA GLY A 275 15.31 -0.21 -6.27
C GLY A 275 16.44 -1.24 -6.17
N LEU A 276 17.37 -1.27 -7.13
CA LEU A 276 18.54 -2.16 -7.11
C LEU A 276 19.43 -1.91 -5.89
N SER A 277 19.74 -0.65 -5.60
CA SER A 277 20.55 -0.29 -4.42
C SER A 277 19.88 -0.74 -3.11
N LEU A 278 18.56 -0.59 -3.01
CA LEU A 278 17.80 -1.05 -1.83
C LEU A 278 17.81 -2.59 -1.71
N VAL A 279 17.70 -3.33 -2.82
CA VAL A 279 17.79 -4.80 -2.82
C VAL A 279 19.15 -5.26 -2.32
N GLU A 280 20.23 -4.68 -2.84
CA GLU A 280 21.59 -5.00 -2.40
C GLU A 280 21.78 -4.74 -0.89
N GLY A 281 21.29 -3.59 -0.40
CA GLY A 281 21.33 -3.24 1.01
C GLY A 281 20.55 -4.22 1.89
N ALA A 282 19.32 -4.59 1.48
CA ALA A 282 18.48 -5.53 2.21
C ALA A 282 19.11 -6.94 2.27
N LEU A 283 19.61 -7.45 1.14
CA LEU A 283 20.27 -8.76 1.08
C LEU A 283 21.57 -8.80 1.91
N SER A 284 22.35 -7.72 1.87
CA SER A 284 23.61 -7.62 2.64
C SER A 284 23.40 -7.63 4.14
N SER A 285 22.19 -7.33 4.64
CA SER A 285 21.85 -7.40 6.06
C SER A 285 21.89 -8.83 6.63
N GLY A 286 21.79 -9.85 5.76
CA GLY A 286 21.63 -11.26 6.16
C GLY A 286 20.29 -11.59 6.82
N ARG A 287 19.40 -10.61 6.99
CA ARG A 287 18.06 -10.74 7.57
C ARG A 287 17.02 -10.32 6.54
N PHE A 288 16.72 -11.16 5.61
CA PHE A 288 15.77 -10.89 4.54
C PHE A 288 14.62 -11.91 4.56
N GLY A 289 13.46 -11.50 4.10
CA GLY A 289 12.24 -12.31 4.03
C GLY A 289 11.57 -12.20 2.67
N VAL A 290 10.25 -12.24 2.70
CA VAL A 290 9.39 -12.38 1.52
C VAL A 290 9.53 -11.20 0.55
N TYR A 291 9.50 -9.98 1.05
CA TYR A 291 9.53 -8.79 0.19
C TYR A 291 10.90 -8.57 -0.44
N THR A 292 11.98 -8.80 0.32
CA THR A 292 13.35 -8.72 -0.21
C THR A 292 13.58 -9.75 -1.31
N LEU A 293 13.10 -11.00 -1.14
CA LEU A 293 13.23 -12.03 -2.18
C LEU A 293 12.41 -11.72 -3.42
N GLN A 294 11.19 -11.22 -3.27
CA GLN A 294 10.38 -10.75 -4.41
C GLN A 294 11.03 -9.56 -5.12
N ALA A 295 11.62 -8.63 -4.36
CA ALA A 295 12.38 -7.51 -4.92
C ALA A 295 13.61 -7.99 -5.69
N ALA A 296 14.34 -9.00 -5.19
CA ALA A 296 15.47 -9.59 -5.90
C ALA A 296 15.06 -10.24 -7.22
N ILE A 297 13.90 -10.93 -7.27
CA ILE A 297 13.34 -11.45 -8.54
C ILE A 297 13.02 -10.30 -9.51
N ALA A 298 12.41 -9.23 -9.02
CA ALA A 298 12.12 -8.05 -9.84
C ALA A 298 13.40 -7.35 -10.32
N ALA A 299 14.46 -7.35 -9.52
CA ALA A 299 15.77 -6.82 -9.87
C ALA A 299 16.39 -7.56 -11.04
N VAL A 300 16.38 -8.91 -11.05
CA VAL A 300 16.88 -9.73 -12.18
C VAL A 300 16.18 -9.36 -13.49
N HIS A 301 14.86 -9.10 -13.46
CA HIS A 301 14.14 -8.61 -14.62
C HIS A 301 14.57 -7.20 -15.05
N ALA A 302 14.83 -6.31 -14.10
CA ALA A 302 15.19 -4.92 -14.36
C ALA A 302 16.61 -4.75 -14.89
N GLU A 303 17.54 -5.61 -14.48
CA GLU A 303 18.95 -5.60 -14.94
C GLU A 303 19.12 -6.14 -16.36
N ALA A 304 18.25 -7.05 -16.80
CA ALA A 304 18.32 -7.61 -18.13
C ALA A 304 18.07 -6.53 -19.19
N ARG A 305 18.93 -6.42 -20.21
CA ARG A 305 18.79 -5.44 -21.30
C ARG A 305 17.56 -5.68 -22.17
N ASP A 306 17.22 -6.93 -22.36
CA ASP A 306 16.05 -7.40 -23.11
C ASP A 306 15.50 -8.69 -22.46
N ALA A 307 14.30 -9.11 -22.85
CA ALA A 307 13.62 -10.26 -22.27
C ALA A 307 14.40 -11.56 -22.46
N ALA A 308 15.12 -11.71 -23.59
CA ALA A 308 15.89 -12.93 -23.90
C ALA A 308 17.13 -13.10 -23.00
N LYS A 309 17.60 -12.01 -22.39
CA LYS A 309 18.76 -11.99 -21.48
C LYS A 309 18.41 -12.08 -20.01
N THR A 310 17.13 -12.29 -19.68
CA THR A 310 16.70 -12.51 -18.29
C THR A 310 17.31 -13.81 -17.76
N ASP A 311 17.97 -13.74 -16.60
CA ASP A 311 18.54 -14.91 -15.94
C ASP A 311 17.44 -15.72 -15.21
N TRP A 312 16.80 -16.59 -15.97
CA TRP A 312 15.75 -17.46 -15.45
C TRP A 312 16.27 -18.50 -14.46
N GLY A 313 17.57 -18.85 -14.53
CA GLY A 313 18.20 -19.73 -13.53
C GLY A 313 18.24 -19.09 -12.16
N GLN A 314 18.68 -17.83 -12.10
CA GLN A 314 18.67 -17.05 -10.86
C GLN A 314 17.25 -16.82 -10.32
N ILE A 315 16.28 -16.52 -11.19
CA ILE A 315 14.87 -16.34 -10.80
C ILE A 315 14.30 -17.62 -10.17
N VAL A 316 14.54 -18.80 -10.78
CA VAL A 316 14.09 -20.09 -10.21
C VAL A 316 14.73 -20.33 -8.84
N ALA A 317 16.04 -20.07 -8.70
CA ALA A 317 16.73 -20.25 -7.42
C ALA A 317 16.15 -19.31 -6.33
N LEU A 318 15.82 -18.07 -6.68
CA LEU A 318 15.16 -17.12 -5.75
C LEU A 318 13.76 -17.60 -5.35
N TYR A 319 12.97 -18.14 -6.30
CA TYR A 319 11.68 -18.76 -5.97
C TYR A 319 11.82 -19.99 -5.07
N ASP A 320 12.88 -20.81 -5.26
CA ASP A 320 13.16 -21.96 -4.39
C ASP A 320 13.45 -21.52 -2.94
N VAL A 321 14.11 -20.37 -2.75
CA VAL A 321 14.31 -19.78 -1.43
C VAL A 321 13.01 -19.22 -0.89
N LEU A 322 12.27 -18.48 -1.71
CA LEU A 322 11.00 -17.84 -1.31
C LEU A 322 9.98 -18.88 -0.84
N LEU A 323 9.84 -20.03 -1.52
CA LEU A 323 8.94 -21.12 -1.12
C LEU A 323 9.29 -21.76 0.23
N ARG A 324 10.56 -21.68 0.63
CA ARG A 324 10.99 -22.17 1.97
C ARG A 324 10.63 -21.17 3.07
N VAL A 325 10.59 -19.88 2.75
CA VAL A 325 10.24 -18.79 3.68
C VAL A 325 8.73 -18.63 3.80
N ASP A 326 8.03 -18.66 2.67
CA ASP A 326 6.58 -18.47 2.56
C ASP A 326 5.99 -19.46 1.56
N PRO A 327 5.57 -20.65 2.01
CA PRO A 327 4.89 -21.64 1.17
C PRO A 327 3.55 -21.08 0.65
N SER A 328 3.50 -20.76 -0.65
CA SER A 328 2.34 -20.17 -1.29
C SER A 328 2.12 -20.79 -2.68
N THR A 329 0.89 -21.22 -2.96
CA THR A 329 0.52 -21.78 -4.27
C THR A 329 0.66 -20.79 -5.41
N VAL A 330 0.51 -19.49 -5.14
CA VAL A 330 0.76 -18.43 -6.13
C VAL A 330 2.26 -18.32 -6.41
N VAL A 331 3.12 -18.45 -5.40
CA VAL A 331 4.58 -18.48 -5.59
C VAL A 331 4.99 -19.74 -6.35
N GLU A 332 4.37 -20.90 -6.08
CA GLU A 332 4.60 -22.13 -6.88
C GLU A 332 4.21 -21.94 -8.34
N LEU A 333 3.09 -21.28 -8.63
CA LEU A 333 2.67 -20.95 -10.00
C LEU A 333 3.70 -20.05 -10.72
N ASN A 334 4.15 -18.98 -10.05
CA ASN A 334 5.14 -18.07 -10.63
C ASN A 334 6.47 -18.76 -10.86
N ARG A 335 6.89 -19.65 -9.93
CA ARG A 335 8.04 -20.52 -10.12
C ARG A 335 7.88 -21.44 -11.33
N ALA A 336 6.70 -22.04 -11.52
CA ALA A 336 6.44 -22.93 -12.65
C ALA A 336 6.57 -22.19 -13.99
N VAL A 337 6.13 -20.93 -14.06
CA VAL A 337 6.35 -20.06 -15.23
C VAL A 337 7.85 -19.81 -15.44
N ALA A 338 8.60 -19.50 -14.39
CA ALA A 338 10.05 -19.30 -14.48
C ALA A 338 10.79 -20.58 -14.94
N VAL A 339 10.37 -21.75 -14.46
CA VAL A 339 10.87 -23.06 -14.92
C VAL A 339 10.54 -23.28 -16.41
N ALA A 340 9.34 -22.89 -16.86
CA ALA A 340 8.97 -22.97 -18.27
C ALA A 340 9.89 -22.11 -19.16
N MET A 341 10.31 -20.96 -18.66
CA MET A 341 11.22 -20.06 -19.38
C MET A 341 12.67 -20.58 -19.39
N ARG A 342 13.11 -21.28 -18.35
CA ARG A 342 14.45 -21.86 -18.23
C ARG A 342 14.59 -23.20 -18.98
N ASP A 343 13.63 -24.12 -18.72
CA ASP A 343 13.75 -25.55 -19.11
C ASP A 343 12.79 -25.91 -20.24
N GLY A 344 11.99 -24.98 -20.73
CA GLY A 344 11.00 -25.18 -21.79
C GLY A 344 9.58 -25.36 -21.29
N PRO A 345 8.59 -25.11 -22.17
CA PRO A 345 7.18 -25.02 -21.80
C PRO A 345 6.59 -26.30 -21.20
N LEU A 346 7.09 -27.47 -21.55
CA LEU A 346 6.63 -28.75 -21.03
C LEU A 346 6.92 -28.91 -19.55
N ALA A 347 8.10 -28.50 -19.09
CA ALA A 347 8.50 -28.60 -17.69
C ALA A 347 7.61 -27.72 -16.80
N GLY A 348 7.35 -26.48 -17.22
CA GLY A 348 6.45 -25.60 -16.49
C GLY A 348 4.99 -26.07 -16.51
N LEU A 349 4.52 -26.58 -17.65
CA LEU A 349 3.15 -27.09 -17.78
C LEU A 349 2.88 -28.23 -16.80
N GLN A 350 3.79 -29.17 -16.65
CA GLN A 350 3.67 -30.28 -15.70
C GLN A 350 3.51 -29.76 -14.26
N LEU A 351 4.24 -28.72 -13.86
CA LEU A 351 4.13 -28.11 -12.54
C LEU A 351 2.77 -27.42 -12.35
N ILE A 352 2.27 -26.68 -13.34
CA ILE A 352 0.97 -26.03 -13.28
C ILE A 352 -0.17 -27.06 -13.21
N GLU A 353 -0.09 -28.15 -14.01
CA GLU A 353 -1.08 -29.22 -13.97
C GLU A 353 -1.12 -29.93 -12.62
N ASN A 354 0.05 -30.14 -11.99
CA ASN A 354 0.10 -30.69 -10.63
C ASN A 354 -0.60 -29.79 -9.60
N LEU A 355 -0.43 -28.46 -9.69
CA LEU A 355 -1.14 -27.50 -8.84
C LEU A 355 -2.67 -27.58 -9.03
N LEU A 356 -3.12 -27.55 -10.27
CA LEU A 356 -4.55 -27.63 -10.60
C LEU A 356 -5.15 -28.99 -10.20
N ASN A 357 -4.43 -30.11 -10.37
CA ASN A 357 -4.87 -31.46 -9.99
C ASN A 357 -4.98 -31.65 -8.48
N ARG A 358 -4.20 -30.90 -7.66
CA ARG A 358 -4.38 -30.83 -6.20
C ARG A 358 -5.62 -30.03 -5.78
N GLY A 359 -6.36 -29.45 -6.74
CA GLY A 359 -7.51 -28.59 -6.48
C GLY A 359 -7.14 -27.15 -6.11
N GLU A 360 -5.86 -26.80 -6.19
CA GLU A 360 -5.36 -25.48 -5.87
C GLU A 360 -5.46 -24.55 -7.09
N LEU A 361 -5.71 -23.27 -6.86
CA LEU A 361 -5.82 -22.24 -7.91
C LEU A 361 -6.85 -22.51 -9.01
N THR A 362 -7.83 -23.39 -8.78
CA THR A 362 -8.89 -23.75 -9.76
C THR A 362 -9.80 -22.58 -10.13
N ASP A 363 -9.91 -21.57 -9.24
CA ASP A 363 -10.67 -20.34 -9.45
C ASP A 363 -9.75 -19.13 -9.66
N TYR A 364 -8.47 -19.35 -9.94
CA TYR A 364 -7.50 -18.31 -10.18
C TYR A 364 -7.18 -18.18 -11.68
N HIS A 365 -7.71 -17.13 -12.34
CA HIS A 365 -7.62 -16.97 -13.80
C HIS A 365 -6.19 -16.99 -14.33
N LEU A 366 -5.19 -16.48 -13.57
CA LEU A 366 -3.78 -16.47 -14.00
C LEU A 366 -3.18 -17.88 -14.12
N ALA A 367 -3.63 -18.86 -13.30
CA ALA A 367 -3.19 -20.24 -13.42
C ALA A 367 -3.66 -20.84 -14.76
N HIS A 368 -4.92 -20.60 -15.14
CA HIS A 368 -5.46 -21.03 -16.41
C HIS A 368 -4.86 -20.29 -17.60
N SER A 369 -4.56 -18.99 -17.45
CA SER A 369 -3.86 -18.19 -18.47
C SER A 369 -2.44 -18.70 -18.73
N ALA A 370 -1.68 -19.01 -17.67
CA ALA A 370 -0.35 -19.58 -17.78
C ALA A 370 -0.39 -20.98 -18.43
N ARG A 371 -1.34 -21.84 -18.00
CA ARG A 371 -1.55 -23.15 -18.63
C ARG A 371 -1.85 -23.00 -20.12
N ALA A 372 -2.75 -22.10 -20.49
CA ALA A 372 -3.14 -21.86 -21.88
C ALA A 372 -1.96 -21.42 -22.75
N GLU A 373 -1.13 -20.49 -22.24
CA GLU A 373 0.04 -19.99 -22.95
C GLU A 373 1.10 -21.09 -23.16
N LEU A 374 1.35 -21.95 -22.15
CA LEU A 374 2.29 -23.07 -22.28
C LEU A 374 1.76 -24.15 -23.23
N CYS A 375 0.45 -24.47 -23.19
CA CYS A 375 -0.16 -25.37 -24.18
C CYS A 375 -0.05 -24.80 -25.61
N ARG A 376 -0.27 -23.50 -25.79
CA ARG A 376 -0.11 -22.82 -27.08
C ARG A 376 1.34 -22.92 -27.60
N ARG A 377 2.35 -22.71 -26.75
CA ARG A 377 3.78 -22.86 -27.11
C ARG A 377 4.16 -24.30 -27.45
N LEU A 378 3.38 -25.29 -26.99
CA LEU A 378 3.52 -26.72 -27.30
C LEU A 378 2.66 -27.18 -28.47
N GLU A 379 1.97 -26.24 -29.14
CA GLU A 379 1.03 -26.53 -30.25
C GLU A 379 -0.17 -27.41 -29.83
N ARG A 380 -0.47 -27.49 -28.52
CA ARG A 380 -1.61 -28.23 -28.00
C ARG A 380 -2.86 -27.32 -28.05
N THR A 381 -3.35 -27.08 -29.28
CA THR A 381 -4.37 -26.06 -29.57
C THR A 381 -5.65 -26.25 -28.79
N GLU A 382 -6.18 -27.47 -28.70
CA GLU A 382 -7.44 -27.74 -28.00
C GLU A 382 -7.33 -27.52 -26.49
N GLU A 383 -6.23 -27.96 -25.87
CA GLU A 383 -5.98 -27.73 -24.44
C GLU A 383 -5.77 -26.24 -24.14
N ALA A 384 -5.08 -25.53 -25.03
CA ALA A 384 -4.91 -24.07 -24.93
C ALA A 384 -6.26 -23.34 -24.98
N ARG A 385 -7.14 -23.72 -25.92
CA ARG A 385 -8.47 -23.16 -26.08
C ARG A 385 -9.30 -23.32 -24.80
N GLN A 386 -9.39 -24.54 -24.27
CA GLN A 386 -10.12 -24.84 -23.05
C GLN A 386 -9.61 -24.04 -21.84
N ALA A 387 -8.30 -23.89 -21.72
CA ALA A 387 -7.69 -23.16 -20.64
C ALA A 387 -7.95 -21.63 -20.77
N TYR A 388 -7.88 -21.05 -21.98
CA TYR A 388 -8.27 -19.64 -22.19
C TYR A 388 -9.76 -19.41 -21.91
N GLU A 389 -10.64 -20.30 -22.34
CA GLU A 389 -12.09 -20.22 -22.06
C GLU A 389 -12.34 -20.26 -20.54
N ARG A 390 -11.64 -21.13 -19.79
CA ARG A 390 -11.73 -21.15 -18.33
C ARG A 390 -11.23 -19.85 -17.71
N ALA A 391 -10.09 -19.34 -18.13
CA ALA A 391 -9.57 -18.05 -17.65
C ALA A 391 -10.56 -16.90 -17.88
N LEU A 392 -11.22 -16.87 -19.05
CA LEU A 392 -12.24 -15.87 -19.39
C LEU A 392 -13.46 -15.91 -18.48
N THR A 393 -13.84 -17.07 -17.94
CA THR A 393 -14.95 -17.16 -16.97
C THR A 393 -14.60 -16.57 -15.61
N LEU A 394 -13.31 -16.44 -15.29
CA LEU A 394 -12.80 -16.04 -13.98
C LEU A 394 -12.27 -14.59 -13.95
N VAL A 395 -11.81 -14.08 -15.09
CA VAL A 395 -11.21 -12.74 -15.18
C VAL A 395 -12.23 -11.63 -14.92
N ARG A 396 -11.84 -10.65 -14.09
CA ARG A 396 -12.70 -9.52 -13.72
C ARG A 396 -12.23 -8.19 -14.28
N GLN A 397 -11.00 -8.14 -14.80
CA GLN A 397 -10.37 -6.94 -15.31
C GLN A 397 -10.50 -6.89 -16.82
N GLU A 398 -10.96 -5.77 -17.36
CA GLU A 398 -11.25 -5.63 -18.79
C GLU A 398 -10.02 -5.70 -19.71
N PRO A 399 -8.88 -5.08 -19.40
CA PRO A 399 -7.67 -5.24 -20.22
C PRO A 399 -7.17 -6.67 -20.32
N GLU A 400 -7.24 -7.45 -19.23
CA GLU A 400 -6.88 -8.87 -19.21
C GLU A 400 -7.89 -9.72 -20.02
N ARG A 401 -9.18 -9.41 -19.90
CA ARG A 401 -10.24 -10.05 -20.71
C ARG A 401 -9.97 -9.87 -22.20
N ARG A 402 -9.74 -8.64 -22.66
CA ARG A 402 -9.44 -8.35 -24.06
C ARG A 402 -8.17 -9.08 -24.53
N PHE A 403 -7.17 -9.16 -23.66
CA PHE A 403 -5.96 -9.93 -23.95
C PHE A 403 -6.27 -11.42 -24.20
N LEU A 404 -7.02 -12.05 -23.30
CA LEU A 404 -7.39 -13.49 -23.41
C LEU A 404 -8.27 -13.75 -24.63
N GLU A 405 -9.21 -12.86 -24.94
CA GLU A 405 -10.07 -12.97 -26.14
C GLU A 405 -9.22 -12.90 -27.43
N ARG A 406 -8.26 -12.00 -27.51
CA ARG A 406 -7.34 -11.93 -28.66
C ARG A 406 -6.53 -13.21 -28.82
N ARG A 407 -5.98 -13.74 -27.72
CA ARG A 407 -5.24 -15.02 -27.72
C ARG A 407 -6.12 -16.18 -28.17
N LEU A 408 -7.34 -16.27 -27.68
CA LEU A 408 -8.29 -17.31 -28.08
C LEU A 408 -8.66 -17.21 -29.57
N ASN A 409 -8.88 -16.00 -30.08
CA ASN A 409 -9.19 -15.79 -31.50
C ASN A 409 -8.03 -16.18 -32.43
N THR A 410 -6.78 -15.99 -32.00
CA THR A 410 -5.60 -16.40 -32.79
C THR A 410 -5.49 -17.93 -32.91
N LEU A 411 -6.04 -18.71 -31.97
CA LEU A 411 -6.07 -20.18 -32.07
C LEU A 411 -7.14 -20.73 -33.02
N ARG A 412 -8.09 -19.90 -33.44
CA ARG A 412 -9.19 -20.29 -34.36
C ARG A 412 -8.85 -20.09 -35.83
N GLN A 413 -7.73 -19.42 -36.12
CA GLN A 413 -7.18 -19.19 -37.46
C GLN A 413 -6.13 -20.25 -37.83
#